data_0dd2aec3e6bb27fac84201b4c1e09c35
#
_entry.id   0dd2aec3e6bb27fac84201b4c1e09c35
#
_cell.length_a   1.000
_cell.length_b   1.000
_cell.length_c   1.000
_cell.angle_alpha   90.00
_cell.angle_beta   90.00
_cell.angle_gamma   90.00
#
_symmetry.space_group_name_H-M   'P 1'
#
loop_
_entity.id
_entity.type
_entity.pdbx_description
1 polymer ?
#
loop_
_entity_poly.entity_id
_entity_poly.type
_entity_poly.pdbx_seq_one_letter_code
_entity_poly.pdbx_strand_id
1 'polypeptide(L)'
;MKQRVSIICGFIFLCLAVQPVNARVTIRDWRGASVTVEEGAVDSDGVRVVYHTAGEGPLIIFVHSITGPWFDWRHQMVSLSEEYRVVAMSTRGTDKSDKPEGVEHYTMAKISSDIDAIIAHFGEERAIIVGQDSGGFYAWHFAMTYPERTARLVSVGTIHPAGLLRELVDNEEQQQASTFQRGMQENPNAGVEFGARMRSRPANPGDSPELSALREAAYERLDAESIVNFYKANWPRPPFSLNTQGFGFRIGEFPHVQAPVLLIYGEESGPFKPQTLNDTWRWVDGTLTVEVLPEVGHGPHTQVPEIVTPRIMRWLANIGADAE
;
A
#
# COMPACT_ATOMS: atom_id res chain seq x y z
N MET A 1 -12.66 -19.88 68.66
CA MET A 1 -13.35 -19.37 67.45
C MET A 1 -12.51 -18.30 66.80
N LYS A 2 -11.81 -18.60 65.69
CA LYS A 2 -11.01 -17.63 64.94
C LYS A 2 -11.73 -17.41 63.62
N GLN A 3 -12.30 -16.21 63.43
CA GLN A 3 -12.91 -15.79 62.17
C GLN A 3 -11.81 -15.49 61.15
N ARG A 4 -11.86 -16.14 59.98
CA ARG A 4 -11.05 -15.81 58.79
C ARG A 4 -11.80 -14.79 57.95
N VAL A 5 -11.22 -13.62 57.81
CA VAL A 5 -11.68 -12.59 56.86
C VAL A 5 -11.00 -12.88 55.53
N SER A 6 -11.78 -13.25 54.52
CA SER A 6 -11.30 -13.36 53.14
C SER A 6 -11.45 -12.00 52.44
N ILE A 7 -10.35 -11.39 52.07
CA ILE A 7 -10.31 -10.20 51.23
C ILE A 7 -10.31 -10.66 49.74
N ILE A 8 -11.44 -10.40 49.05
CA ILE A 8 -11.53 -10.60 47.59
C ILE A 8 -11.02 -9.30 46.97
N CYS A 9 -9.79 -9.33 46.41
CA CYS A 9 -9.29 -8.29 45.51
C CYS A 9 -9.96 -8.47 44.12
N GLY A 10 -10.98 -7.67 43.86
CA GLY A 10 -11.55 -7.54 42.51
C GLY A 10 -10.62 -6.67 41.65
N PHE A 11 -9.96 -7.30 40.67
CA PHE A 11 -9.29 -6.57 39.57
C PHE A 11 -10.37 -6.04 38.64
N ILE A 12 -10.63 -4.73 38.70
CA ILE A 12 -11.42 -4.04 37.68
C ILE A 12 -10.49 -3.84 36.48
N PHE A 13 -10.68 -4.65 35.43
CA PHE A 13 -10.12 -4.37 34.11
C PHE A 13 -10.86 -3.15 33.55
N LEU A 14 -10.22 -2.00 33.62
CA LEU A 14 -10.68 -0.81 32.92
C LEU A 14 -10.38 -1.00 31.44
N CYS A 15 -11.32 -1.56 30.69
CA CYS A 15 -11.32 -1.47 29.22
C CYS A 15 -11.48 0.00 28.86
N LEU A 16 -10.38 0.67 28.58
CA LEU A 16 -10.38 1.94 27.86
C LEU A 16 -10.92 1.66 26.45
N ALA A 17 -12.23 1.80 26.28
CA ALA A 17 -12.84 1.85 24.98
C ALA A 17 -12.26 3.08 24.27
N VAL A 18 -11.37 2.85 23.30
CA VAL A 18 -10.95 3.86 22.35
C VAL A 18 -12.23 4.28 21.61
N GLN A 19 -12.72 5.47 21.92
CA GLN A 19 -13.88 6.05 21.23
C GLN A 19 -13.51 6.20 19.77
N PRO A 20 -14.33 5.71 18.82
CA PRO A 20 -14.06 5.90 17.42
C PRO A 20 -14.10 7.41 17.11
N VAL A 21 -13.01 7.95 16.63
CA VAL A 21 -13.01 9.28 15.99
C VAL A 21 -13.65 9.07 14.62
N ASN A 22 -14.98 9.11 14.57
CA ASN A 22 -15.75 8.97 13.33
C ASN A 22 -15.69 10.26 12.50
N ALA A 23 -14.50 10.64 12.03
CA ALA A 23 -14.41 11.62 10.97
C ALA A 23 -14.96 10.99 9.69
N ARG A 24 -15.94 11.65 9.08
CA ARG A 24 -16.54 11.23 7.82
C ARG A 24 -16.08 12.16 6.72
N VAL A 25 -15.64 11.59 5.61
CA VAL A 25 -15.20 12.32 4.42
C VAL A 25 -15.95 11.78 3.22
N THR A 26 -16.53 12.69 2.41
CA THR A 26 -17.14 12.29 1.13
C THR A 26 -16.10 12.40 0.03
N ILE A 27 -15.82 11.28 -0.62
CA ILE A 27 -14.94 11.21 -1.80
C ILE A 27 -15.77 11.03 -3.07
N ARG A 28 -15.21 11.48 -4.20
CA ARG A 28 -15.86 11.40 -5.51
C ARG A 28 -14.95 10.74 -6.54
N ASP A 29 -15.54 9.99 -7.44
CA ASP A 29 -14.84 9.43 -8.60
C ASP A 29 -14.86 10.41 -9.81
N TRP A 30 -14.27 9.97 -10.92
CA TRP A 30 -14.22 10.76 -12.17
C TRP A 30 -15.60 10.97 -12.82
N ARG A 31 -16.62 10.17 -12.47
CA ARG A 31 -18.00 10.28 -12.95
C ARG A 31 -18.84 11.25 -12.13
N GLY A 32 -18.31 11.71 -10.99
CA GLY A 32 -19.02 12.49 -10.00
C GLY A 32 -19.83 11.67 -9.00
N ALA A 33 -19.83 10.32 -9.12
CA ALA A 33 -20.38 9.45 -8.09
C ALA A 33 -19.58 9.61 -6.79
N SER A 34 -20.23 9.39 -5.65
CA SER A 34 -19.60 9.65 -4.35
C SER A 34 -19.98 8.63 -3.31
N VAL A 35 -19.08 8.42 -2.36
CA VAL A 35 -19.29 7.64 -1.15
C VAL A 35 -18.76 8.38 0.06
N THR A 36 -19.41 8.24 1.20
CA THR A 36 -18.90 8.73 2.47
C THR A 36 -18.09 7.62 3.14
N VAL A 37 -16.82 7.90 3.37
CA VAL A 37 -15.92 6.98 4.08
C VAL A 37 -15.84 7.36 5.55
N GLU A 38 -15.69 6.35 6.40
CA GLU A 38 -15.50 6.50 7.84
C GLU A 38 -14.03 6.26 8.17
N GLU A 39 -13.45 7.14 9.00
CA GLU A 39 -12.08 6.99 9.50
C GLU A 39 -12.09 6.06 10.71
N GLY A 40 -11.18 5.10 10.73
CA GLY A 40 -10.89 4.23 11.86
C GLY A 40 -9.39 4.06 12.06
N ALA A 41 -9.02 3.28 13.06
CA ALA A 41 -7.63 2.93 13.32
C ALA A 41 -7.53 1.54 13.95
N VAL A 42 -6.40 0.88 13.70
CA VAL A 42 -6.01 -0.37 14.36
C VAL A 42 -4.67 -0.20 15.05
N ASP A 43 -4.44 -0.97 16.09
CA ASP A 43 -3.11 -1.15 16.67
C ASP A 43 -2.39 -2.29 15.95
N SER A 44 -1.17 -2.03 15.50
CA SER A 44 -0.27 -3.01 14.91
C SER A 44 1.06 -2.97 15.64
N ASP A 45 1.25 -3.86 16.63
CA ASP A 45 2.43 -3.91 17.47
C ASP A 45 2.76 -2.56 18.14
N GLY A 46 1.77 -1.88 18.70
CA GLY A 46 1.91 -0.57 19.34
C GLY A 46 2.02 0.61 18.38
N VAL A 47 1.83 0.40 17.09
CA VAL A 47 1.75 1.45 16.07
C VAL A 47 0.30 1.61 15.64
N ARG A 48 -0.25 2.82 15.83
CA ARG A 48 -1.60 3.15 15.39
C ARG A 48 -1.61 3.38 13.88
N VAL A 49 -2.32 2.52 13.15
CA VAL A 49 -2.51 2.60 11.69
C VAL A 49 -3.92 3.07 11.40
N VAL A 50 -4.04 4.21 10.72
CA VAL A 50 -5.32 4.81 10.35
C VAL A 50 -5.78 4.28 9.00
N TYR A 51 -7.09 4.09 8.87
CA TYR A 51 -7.72 3.71 7.61
C TYR A 51 -9.03 4.46 7.37
N HIS A 52 -9.50 4.43 6.14
CA HIS A 52 -10.79 4.95 5.72
C HIS A 52 -11.57 3.85 5.01
N THR A 53 -12.83 3.65 5.40
CA THR A 53 -13.63 2.52 4.94
C THR A 53 -15.02 2.91 4.48
N ALA A 54 -15.57 2.18 3.52
CA ALA A 54 -16.95 2.24 3.07
C ALA A 54 -17.41 0.89 2.52
N GLY A 55 -18.73 0.72 2.36
CA GLY A 55 -19.31 -0.47 1.77
C GLY A 55 -19.32 -1.67 2.72
N GLU A 56 -19.90 -2.75 2.24
CA GLU A 56 -20.01 -4.06 2.91
C GLU A 56 -19.69 -5.17 1.90
N GLY A 57 -19.36 -6.37 2.38
CA GLY A 57 -18.99 -7.51 1.54
C GLY A 57 -17.52 -7.91 1.70
N PRO A 58 -16.95 -8.67 0.75
CA PRO A 58 -15.55 -9.12 0.82
C PRO A 58 -14.57 -7.96 0.98
N LEU A 59 -13.54 -8.13 1.80
CA LEU A 59 -12.60 -7.06 2.14
C LEU A 59 -11.61 -6.78 1.02
N ILE A 60 -11.49 -5.51 0.63
CA ILE A 60 -10.41 -4.98 -0.22
C ILE A 60 -9.61 -3.97 0.58
N ILE A 61 -8.28 -4.14 0.62
CA ILE A 61 -7.35 -3.19 1.23
C ILE A 61 -6.53 -2.50 0.16
N PHE A 62 -6.63 -1.16 0.10
CA PHE A 62 -5.85 -0.30 -0.77
C PHE A 62 -4.64 0.24 -0.03
N VAL A 63 -3.46 0.05 -0.61
CA VAL A 63 -2.18 0.52 -0.10
C VAL A 63 -1.60 1.56 -1.05
N HIS A 64 -1.51 2.80 -0.57
CA HIS A 64 -1.08 3.95 -1.38
C HIS A 64 0.44 3.99 -1.58
N SER A 65 0.89 4.77 -2.57
CA SER A 65 2.29 5.16 -2.73
C SER A 65 2.79 5.92 -1.49
N ILE A 66 4.06 5.73 -1.13
CA ILE A 66 4.68 6.47 -0.01
C ILE A 66 4.61 7.99 -0.20
N THR A 67 4.41 8.45 -1.42
CA THR A 67 4.26 9.86 -1.79
C THR A 67 2.82 10.30 -1.99
N GLY A 68 1.86 9.38 -1.96
CA GLY A 68 0.44 9.61 -2.18
C GLY A 68 -0.38 9.46 -0.89
N PRO A 69 -1.50 10.14 -0.77
CA PRO A 69 -2.45 9.93 0.32
C PRO A 69 -3.41 8.77 0.01
N TRP A 70 -4.08 8.25 1.04
CA TRP A 70 -5.06 7.17 0.94
C TRP A 70 -6.17 7.44 -0.10
N PHE A 71 -6.60 8.69 -0.28
CA PHE A 71 -7.68 9.08 -1.20
C PHE A 71 -7.25 9.17 -2.67
N ASP A 72 -6.01 8.88 -3.01
CA ASP A 72 -5.64 8.64 -4.41
C ASP A 72 -6.36 7.40 -4.95
N TRP A 73 -6.82 6.50 -4.08
CA TRP A 73 -7.69 5.38 -4.41
C TRP A 73 -9.20 5.71 -4.49
N ARG A 74 -9.60 6.99 -4.38
CA ARG A 74 -11.01 7.42 -4.35
C ARG A 74 -11.85 6.87 -5.48
N HIS A 75 -11.28 6.78 -6.68
CA HIS A 75 -11.99 6.32 -7.87
C HIS A 75 -12.38 4.84 -7.76
N GLN A 76 -11.44 4.02 -7.29
CA GLN A 76 -11.64 2.60 -7.08
C GLN A 76 -12.55 2.36 -5.87
N MET A 77 -12.33 3.10 -4.78
CA MET A 77 -13.17 2.99 -3.57
C MET A 77 -14.64 3.28 -3.86
N VAL A 78 -14.96 4.37 -4.56
CA VAL A 78 -16.35 4.73 -4.91
C VAL A 78 -17.02 3.63 -5.73
N SER A 79 -16.32 3.08 -6.73
CA SER A 79 -16.91 2.08 -7.62
C SER A 79 -17.02 0.71 -6.98
N LEU A 80 -16.06 0.31 -6.12
CA LEU A 80 -16.02 -1.02 -5.52
C LEU A 80 -16.82 -1.10 -4.21
N SER A 81 -17.14 0.03 -3.55
CA SER A 81 -17.91 0.04 -2.31
C SER A 81 -19.37 -0.44 -2.45
N GLU A 82 -19.86 -0.61 -3.67
CA GLU A 82 -21.19 -1.17 -3.93
C GLU A 82 -21.28 -2.68 -3.64
N GLU A 83 -20.16 -3.40 -3.82
CA GLU A 83 -20.12 -4.87 -3.69
C GLU A 83 -19.06 -5.35 -2.68
N TYR A 84 -18.17 -4.48 -2.23
CA TYR A 84 -17.05 -4.81 -1.36
C TYR A 84 -16.97 -3.87 -0.16
N ARG A 85 -16.45 -4.37 0.94
CA ARG A 85 -15.91 -3.51 1.98
C ARG A 85 -14.54 -2.99 1.53
N VAL A 86 -14.48 -1.71 1.19
CA VAL A 86 -13.24 -1.05 0.76
C VAL A 86 -12.56 -0.37 1.94
N VAL A 87 -11.27 -0.58 2.08
CA VAL A 87 -10.44 0.00 3.14
C VAL A 87 -9.19 0.61 2.49
N ALA A 88 -9.01 1.91 2.57
CA ALA A 88 -7.76 2.56 2.20
C ALA A 88 -6.97 2.90 3.47
N MET A 89 -5.84 2.23 3.67
CA MET A 89 -4.98 2.48 4.82
C MET A 89 -4.06 3.68 4.57
N SER A 90 -3.75 4.43 5.62
CA SER A 90 -2.56 5.29 5.66
C SER A 90 -1.44 4.48 6.27
N THR A 91 -0.40 4.16 5.50
CA THR A 91 0.72 3.37 6.01
C THR A 91 1.41 4.06 7.18
N ARG A 92 2.06 3.30 8.09
CA ARG A 92 2.89 3.90 9.15
C ARG A 92 3.83 4.94 8.56
N GLY A 93 4.04 6.05 9.25
CA GLY A 93 4.84 7.17 8.77
C GLY A 93 4.08 8.18 7.90
N THR A 94 2.81 7.92 7.55
CA THR A 94 2.04 8.79 6.66
C THR A 94 0.75 9.31 7.33
N ASP A 95 0.29 10.47 6.86
CA ASP A 95 -0.95 11.12 7.26
C ASP A 95 -1.17 11.11 8.80
N LYS A 96 -2.25 10.49 9.27
CA LYS A 96 -2.64 10.39 10.68
C LYS A 96 -2.17 9.11 11.38
N SER A 97 -1.52 8.20 10.67
CA SER A 97 -0.87 7.04 11.27
C SER A 97 0.36 7.44 12.07
N ASP A 98 0.72 6.62 13.05
CA ASP A 98 1.93 6.85 13.84
C ASP A 98 3.20 6.82 13.00
N LYS A 99 4.21 7.53 13.47
CA LYS A 99 5.49 7.77 12.82
C LYS A 99 6.63 7.31 13.74
N PRO A 100 6.77 5.98 13.95
CA PRO A 100 7.80 5.48 14.85
C PRO A 100 9.20 5.87 14.36
N GLU A 101 10.07 6.23 15.30
CA GLU A 101 11.46 6.55 14.99
C GLU A 101 12.26 5.28 14.71
N GLY A 102 13.21 5.36 13.76
CA GLY A 102 14.12 4.26 13.43
C GLY A 102 13.75 3.51 12.15
N VAL A 103 14.78 3.10 11.43
CA VAL A 103 14.69 2.41 10.14
C VAL A 103 13.99 1.05 10.26
N GLU A 104 14.20 0.37 11.40
CA GLU A 104 13.67 -0.97 11.69
C GLU A 104 12.14 -1.03 11.71
N HIS A 105 11.47 0.09 11.91
CA HIS A 105 10.02 0.20 11.91
C HIS A 105 9.40 0.25 10.51
N TYR A 106 10.21 0.43 9.45
CA TYR A 106 9.74 0.63 8.07
C TYR A 106 10.11 -0.52 7.14
N THR A 107 10.43 -1.69 7.68
CA THR A 107 10.69 -2.90 6.88
C THR A 107 9.41 -3.41 6.21
N MET A 108 9.56 -4.15 5.09
CA MET A 108 8.45 -4.83 4.43
C MET A 108 7.61 -5.66 5.40
N ALA A 109 8.27 -6.40 6.30
CA ALA A 109 7.60 -7.25 7.29
C ALA A 109 6.71 -6.45 8.25
N LYS A 110 7.18 -5.28 8.72
CA LYS A 110 6.39 -4.42 9.61
C LYS A 110 5.15 -3.85 8.94
N ILE A 111 5.27 -3.46 7.68
CA ILE A 111 4.12 -2.92 6.93
C ILE A 111 3.17 -4.04 6.51
N SER A 112 3.68 -5.24 6.23
CA SER A 112 2.82 -6.41 6.03
C SER A 112 2.04 -6.77 7.30
N SER A 113 2.62 -6.62 8.49
CA SER A 113 1.87 -6.83 9.75
C SER A 113 0.76 -5.79 9.94
N ASP A 114 0.91 -4.56 9.42
CA ASP A 114 -0.16 -3.56 9.44
C ASP A 114 -1.36 -3.98 8.58
N ILE A 115 -1.09 -4.56 7.40
CA ILE A 115 -2.13 -5.09 6.53
C ILE A 115 -2.87 -6.25 7.23
N ASP A 116 -2.11 -7.17 7.86
CA ASP A 116 -2.71 -8.28 8.60
C ASP A 116 -3.55 -7.82 9.80
N ALA A 117 -3.09 -6.79 10.52
CA ALA A 117 -3.84 -6.18 11.63
C ALA A 117 -5.18 -5.60 11.16
N ILE A 118 -5.24 -4.99 9.97
CA ILE A 118 -6.49 -4.51 9.37
C ILE A 118 -7.42 -5.67 9.03
N ILE A 119 -6.91 -6.75 8.41
CA ILE A 119 -7.72 -7.94 8.10
C ILE A 119 -8.31 -8.53 9.38
N ALA A 120 -7.50 -8.68 10.43
CA ALA A 120 -7.94 -9.19 11.73
C ALA A 120 -8.98 -8.27 12.40
N HIS A 121 -8.80 -6.94 12.29
CA HIS A 121 -9.73 -5.95 12.85
C HIS A 121 -11.14 -6.07 12.27
N PHE A 122 -11.25 -6.35 10.97
CA PHE A 122 -12.54 -6.56 10.31
C PHE A 122 -13.10 -7.99 10.49
N GLY A 123 -12.37 -8.86 11.17
CA GLY A 123 -12.79 -10.25 11.44
C GLY A 123 -12.71 -11.16 10.22
N GLU A 124 -11.95 -10.76 9.20
CA GLU A 124 -11.82 -11.50 7.95
C GLU A 124 -10.66 -12.50 8.00
N GLU A 125 -10.80 -13.62 7.31
CA GLU A 125 -9.73 -14.61 7.17
C GLU A 125 -8.69 -14.15 6.15
N ARG A 126 -9.12 -13.51 5.06
CA ARG A 126 -8.31 -13.04 3.95
C ARG A 126 -8.89 -11.78 3.32
N ALA A 127 -8.06 -11.05 2.58
CA ALA A 127 -8.48 -9.87 1.83
C ALA A 127 -7.90 -9.84 0.41
N ILE A 128 -8.53 -9.05 -0.45
CA ILE A 128 -7.95 -8.62 -1.72
C ILE A 128 -7.02 -7.45 -1.41
N ILE A 129 -5.76 -7.56 -1.80
CA ILE A 129 -4.76 -6.52 -1.56
C ILE A 129 -4.48 -5.77 -2.86
N VAL A 130 -4.63 -4.46 -2.82
CA VAL A 130 -4.45 -3.57 -3.97
C VAL A 130 -3.38 -2.54 -3.63
N GLY A 131 -2.30 -2.47 -4.40
CA GLY A 131 -1.21 -1.55 -4.11
C GLY A 131 -0.65 -0.83 -5.32
N GLN A 132 -0.10 0.39 -5.09
CA GLN A 132 0.54 1.19 -6.12
C GLN A 132 1.90 1.71 -5.63
N ASP A 133 2.92 1.72 -6.48
CA ASP A 133 4.30 2.15 -6.16
C ASP A 133 4.85 1.39 -4.94
N SER A 134 5.27 2.08 -3.88
CA SER A 134 5.68 1.43 -2.62
C SER A 134 4.56 0.58 -2.01
N GLY A 135 3.30 1.04 -2.10
CA GLY A 135 2.13 0.25 -1.71
C GLY A 135 2.00 -1.05 -2.51
N GLY A 136 2.41 -1.04 -3.78
CA GLY A 136 2.49 -2.25 -4.59
C GLY A 136 3.56 -3.22 -4.10
N PHE A 137 4.74 -2.73 -3.71
CA PHE A 137 5.77 -3.58 -3.10
C PHE A 137 5.33 -4.18 -1.76
N TYR A 138 4.57 -3.43 -0.94
CA TYR A 138 3.98 -3.96 0.28
C TYR A 138 2.95 -5.05 -0.02
N ALA A 139 2.11 -4.82 -1.05
CA ALA A 139 1.11 -5.79 -1.47
C ALA A 139 1.74 -7.09 -2.01
N TRP A 140 2.82 -6.99 -2.80
CA TRP A 140 3.61 -8.14 -3.24
C TRP A 140 4.24 -8.87 -2.06
N HIS A 141 4.91 -8.15 -1.14
CA HIS A 141 5.52 -8.76 0.03
C HIS A 141 4.48 -9.45 0.91
N PHE A 142 3.32 -8.82 1.12
CA PHE A 142 2.23 -9.44 1.87
C PHE A 142 1.75 -10.72 1.21
N ALA A 143 1.48 -10.71 -0.09
CA ALA A 143 1.02 -11.90 -0.81
C ALA A 143 2.04 -13.06 -0.78
N MET A 144 3.33 -12.76 -0.75
CA MET A 144 4.41 -13.75 -0.62
C MET A 144 4.55 -14.32 0.79
N THR A 145 4.33 -13.50 1.83
CA THR A 145 4.60 -13.90 3.23
C THR A 145 3.36 -14.27 4.02
N TYR A 146 2.17 -13.89 3.55
CA TYR A 146 0.87 -14.21 4.12
C TYR A 146 -0.07 -14.85 3.06
N PRO A 147 0.31 -15.99 2.45
CA PRO A 147 -0.48 -16.58 1.37
C PRO A 147 -1.91 -16.92 1.80
N GLU A 148 -2.11 -17.43 3.02
CA GLU A 148 -3.44 -17.78 3.56
C GLU A 148 -4.33 -16.55 3.81
N ARG A 149 -3.71 -15.36 3.98
CA ARG A 149 -4.40 -14.09 4.22
C ARG A 149 -4.68 -13.33 2.94
N THR A 150 -4.13 -13.77 1.81
CA THR A 150 -4.26 -13.11 0.50
C THR A 150 -5.29 -13.85 -0.34
N ALA A 151 -6.45 -13.22 -0.56
CA ALA A 151 -7.46 -13.74 -1.47
C ALA A 151 -7.06 -13.50 -2.93
N ARG A 152 -6.60 -12.28 -3.25
CA ARG A 152 -6.13 -11.85 -4.58
C ARG A 152 -5.15 -10.69 -4.42
N LEU A 153 -4.28 -10.49 -5.41
CA LEU A 153 -3.36 -9.37 -5.48
C LEU A 153 -3.64 -8.52 -6.72
N VAL A 154 -3.78 -7.21 -6.55
CA VAL A 154 -3.82 -6.23 -7.65
C VAL A 154 -2.64 -5.27 -7.49
N SER A 155 -1.71 -5.30 -8.43
CA SER A 155 -0.55 -4.41 -8.45
C SER A 155 -0.69 -3.40 -9.57
N VAL A 156 -0.75 -2.11 -9.24
CA VAL A 156 -0.96 -1.02 -10.20
C VAL A 156 0.28 -0.15 -10.29
N GLY A 157 0.86 -0.03 -11.48
CA GLY A 157 2.08 0.74 -11.69
C GLY A 157 3.31 0.19 -10.96
N THR A 158 3.23 -1.04 -10.40
CA THR A 158 4.30 -1.66 -9.65
C THR A 158 4.54 -3.07 -10.15
N ILE A 159 5.80 -3.42 -10.29
CA ILE A 159 6.26 -4.72 -10.81
C ILE A 159 6.60 -5.67 -9.67
N HIS A 160 6.80 -6.96 -9.97
CA HIS A 160 7.32 -7.89 -8.99
C HIS A 160 8.74 -7.48 -8.54
N PRO A 161 9.04 -7.42 -7.23
CA PRO A 161 10.34 -6.92 -6.75
C PRO A 161 11.53 -7.72 -7.26
N ALA A 162 11.41 -9.02 -7.50
CA ALA A 162 12.48 -9.83 -8.10
C ALA A 162 12.82 -9.39 -9.53
N GLY A 163 11.82 -8.95 -10.31
CA GLY A 163 12.05 -8.38 -11.65
C GLY A 163 12.88 -7.10 -11.58
N LEU A 164 12.57 -6.22 -10.62
CA LEU A 164 13.37 -5.01 -10.39
C LEU A 164 14.82 -5.34 -9.99
N LEU A 165 15.00 -6.25 -9.01
CA LEU A 165 16.35 -6.63 -8.58
C LEU A 165 17.18 -7.21 -9.73
N ARG A 166 16.58 -8.06 -10.58
CA ARG A 166 17.24 -8.62 -11.75
C ARG A 166 17.72 -7.52 -12.71
N GLU A 167 16.84 -6.57 -13.05
CA GLU A 167 17.20 -5.48 -13.96
C GLU A 167 18.24 -4.53 -13.36
N LEU A 168 18.27 -4.35 -12.05
CA LEU A 168 19.31 -3.55 -11.40
C LEU A 168 20.72 -4.15 -11.52
N VAL A 169 20.85 -5.45 -11.80
CA VAL A 169 22.17 -6.10 -11.98
C VAL A 169 22.82 -5.69 -13.30
N ASP A 170 22.08 -5.77 -14.41
CA ASP A 170 22.67 -5.69 -15.75
C ASP A 170 22.05 -4.59 -16.66
N ASN A 171 20.99 -3.89 -16.21
CA ASN A 171 20.29 -2.91 -17.00
C ASN A 171 20.59 -1.48 -16.52
N GLU A 172 21.46 -0.77 -17.27
CA GLU A 172 21.88 0.59 -16.95
C GLU A 172 20.72 1.59 -16.94
N GLU A 173 19.72 1.42 -17.82
CA GLU A 173 18.54 2.27 -17.86
C GLU A 173 17.71 2.13 -16.58
N GLN A 174 17.55 0.90 -16.07
CA GLN A 174 16.88 0.68 -14.80
C GLN A 174 17.69 1.22 -13.62
N GLN A 175 19.01 1.04 -13.63
CA GLN A 175 19.88 1.64 -12.60
C GLN A 175 19.77 3.16 -12.59
N GLN A 176 19.68 3.81 -13.76
CA GLN A 176 19.50 5.24 -13.89
C GLN A 176 18.10 5.67 -13.42
N ALA A 177 17.06 4.93 -13.77
CA ALA A 177 15.69 5.18 -13.31
C ALA A 177 15.55 5.09 -11.79
N SER A 178 16.45 4.37 -11.12
CA SER A 178 16.48 4.18 -9.65
C SER A 178 17.37 5.18 -8.90
N THR A 179 17.83 6.25 -9.56
CA THR A 179 18.69 7.27 -8.90
C THR A 179 18.00 8.03 -7.79
N PHE A 180 16.69 8.27 -7.93
CA PHE A 180 15.91 8.93 -6.87
C PHE A 180 15.96 8.15 -5.56
N GLN A 181 15.76 6.84 -5.61
CA GLN A 181 15.75 5.96 -4.44
C GLN A 181 17.14 5.89 -3.77
N ARG A 182 18.21 5.87 -4.56
CA ARG A 182 19.58 5.99 -4.03
C ARG A 182 19.78 7.33 -3.34
N GLY A 183 19.32 8.42 -3.95
CA GLY A 183 19.36 9.74 -3.34
C GLY A 183 18.68 9.77 -1.96
N MET A 184 17.54 9.08 -1.81
CA MET A 184 16.85 8.97 -0.53
C MET A 184 17.66 8.18 0.52
N GLN A 185 18.55 7.28 0.11
CA GLN A 185 19.41 6.52 1.02
C GLN A 185 20.71 7.23 1.41
N GLU A 186 21.30 7.99 0.50
CA GLU A 186 22.65 8.50 0.58
C GLU A 186 22.74 9.98 0.96
N ASN A 187 21.74 10.79 0.54
CA ASN A 187 21.72 12.23 0.85
C ASN A 187 21.23 12.45 2.29
N PRO A 188 22.03 13.01 3.19
CA PRO A 188 21.63 13.29 4.57
C PRO A 188 20.48 14.30 4.68
N ASN A 189 20.25 15.11 3.64
CA ASN A 189 19.17 16.10 3.58
C ASN A 189 17.93 15.59 2.80
N ALA A 190 17.92 14.34 2.34
CA ALA A 190 16.88 13.80 1.47
C ALA A 190 15.48 14.02 2.03
N GLY A 191 15.28 13.79 3.32
CA GLY A 191 13.99 13.99 3.99
C GLY A 191 13.54 15.45 3.95
N VAL A 192 14.41 16.37 4.30
CA VAL A 192 14.10 17.80 4.32
C VAL A 192 13.75 18.31 2.91
N GLU A 193 14.56 17.97 1.92
CA GLU A 193 14.37 18.37 0.52
C GLU A 193 13.09 17.76 -0.06
N PHE A 194 12.85 16.47 0.22
CA PHE A 194 11.64 15.79 -0.23
C PHE A 194 10.40 16.38 0.42
N GLY A 195 10.39 16.58 1.74
CA GLY A 195 9.27 17.17 2.46
C GLY A 195 8.94 18.59 1.96
N ALA A 196 9.95 19.42 1.71
CA ALA A 196 9.78 20.76 1.14
C ALA A 196 9.14 20.68 -0.26
N ARG A 197 9.62 19.77 -1.11
CA ARG A 197 9.08 19.54 -2.45
C ARG A 197 7.60 19.09 -2.41
N MET A 198 7.26 18.18 -1.50
CA MET A 198 5.87 17.69 -1.40
C MET A 198 4.92 18.79 -0.93
N ARG A 199 5.29 19.58 0.07
CA ARG A 199 4.49 20.72 0.55
C ARG A 199 4.36 21.85 -0.46
N SER A 200 5.30 22.00 -1.38
CA SER A 200 5.25 23.01 -2.45
C SER A 200 4.56 22.55 -3.74
N ARG A 201 4.05 21.29 -3.78
CA ARG A 201 3.36 20.80 -4.98
C ARG A 201 2.08 21.61 -5.21
N PRO A 202 1.83 22.01 -6.45
CA PRO A 202 0.55 22.61 -6.81
C PRO A 202 -0.58 21.60 -6.61
N ALA A 203 -1.81 22.09 -6.45
CA ALA A 203 -3.00 21.26 -6.48
C ALA A 203 -3.03 20.41 -7.77
N ASN A 204 -3.48 19.17 -7.66
CA ASN A 204 -3.59 18.35 -8.86
C ASN A 204 -4.68 18.93 -9.78
N PRO A 205 -4.43 19.01 -11.10
CA PRO A 205 -5.47 19.40 -12.04
C PRO A 205 -6.70 18.48 -11.88
N GLY A 206 -7.88 19.10 -11.68
CA GLY A 206 -9.14 18.35 -11.50
C GLY A 206 -9.49 17.98 -10.05
N ASP A 207 -8.62 18.24 -9.05
CA ASP A 207 -9.05 18.15 -7.66
C ASP A 207 -10.10 19.23 -7.36
N SER A 208 -11.18 18.87 -6.64
CA SER A 208 -12.10 19.86 -6.09
C SER A 208 -11.40 20.67 -4.98
N PRO A 209 -11.93 21.86 -4.60
CA PRO A 209 -11.37 22.62 -3.48
C PRO A 209 -11.24 21.80 -2.19
N GLU A 210 -12.22 20.94 -1.89
CA GLU A 210 -12.21 20.07 -0.71
C GLU A 210 -11.13 19.01 -0.80
N LEU A 211 -10.93 18.41 -1.98
CA LEU A 211 -9.89 17.41 -2.20
C LEU A 211 -8.49 18.05 -2.16
N SER A 212 -8.34 19.25 -2.71
CA SER A 212 -7.09 20.03 -2.60
C SER A 212 -6.74 20.31 -1.15
N ALA A 213 -7.70 20.80 -0.35
CA ALA A 213 -7.50 21.05 1.08
C ALA A 213 -7.13 19.78 1.86
N LEU A 214 -7.75 18.64 1.51
CA LEU A 214 -7.42 17.34 2.10
C LEU A 214 -5.99 16.91 1.76
N ARG A 215 -5.54 17.16 0.53
CA ARG A 215 -4.18 16.87 0.06
C ARG A 215 -3.14 17.76 0.71
N GLU A 216 -3.39 19.06 0.82
CA GLU A 216 -2.54 20.00 1.54
C GLU A 216 -2.37 19.55 2.99
N ALA A 217 -3.47 19.24 3.68
CA ALA A 217 -3.44 18.76 5.05
C ALA A 217 -2.68 17.43 5.21
N ALA A 218 -2.74 16.51 4.22
CA ALA A 218 -1.96 15.27 4.23
C ALA A 218 -0.45 15.56 4.07
N TYR A 219 -0.09 16.49 3.19
CA TYR A 219 1.32 16.88 2.98
C TYR A 219 1.90 17.67 4.16
N GLU A 220 1.10 18.46 4.88
CA GLU A 220 1.53 19.10 6.13
C GLU A 220 1.86 18.07 7.23
N ARG A 221 1.12 16.96 7.26
CA ARG A 221 1.37 15.86 8.20
C ARG A 221 2.46 14.89 7.74
N LEU A 222 3.02 15.10 6.54
CA LEU A 222 4.06 14.23 6.00
C LEU A 222 5.30 14.24 6.90
N ASP A 223 5.69 13.07 7.36
CA ASP A 223 6.98 12.85 7.99
C ASP A 223 8.00 12.35 6.96
N ALA A 224 8.87 13.26 6.54
CA ALA A 224 9.83 12.96 5.50
C ALA A 224 10.91 11.96 5.93
N GLU A 225 11.20 11.86 7.24
CA GLU A 225 12.15 10.86 7.77
C GLU A 225 11.58 9.45 7.65
N SER A 226 10.29 9.25 7.89
CA SER A 226 9.61 7.97 7.65
C SER A 226 9.76 7.49 6.21
N ILE A 227 9.71 8.42 5.24
CA ILE A 227 9.91 8.10 3.82
C ILE A 227 11.36 7.68 3.55
N VAL A 228 12.32 8.42 4.09
CA VAL A 228 13.74 8.08 4.00
C VAL A 228 14.00 6.71 4.62
N ASN A 229 13.39 6.43 5.77
CA ASN A 229 13.53 5.15 6.48
C ASN A 229 12.98 3.99 5.66
N PHE A 230 11.88 4.16 4.93
CA PHE A 230 11.41 3.15 3.98
C PHE A 230 12.47 2.77 2.95
N TYR A 231 13.09 3.77 2.28
CA TYR A 231 14.13 3.48 1.29
C TYR A 231 15.38 2.88 1.92
N LYS A 232 15.79 3.35 3.10
CA LYS A 232 16.94 2.80 3.84
C LYS A 232 16.72 1.35 4.26
N ALA A 233 15.49 0.98 4.64
CA ALA A 233 15.15 -0.36 5.09
C ALA A 233 15.02 -1.38 3.97
N ASN A 234 14.51 -0.97 2.79
CA ASN A 234 13.98 -1.94 1.83
C ASN A 234 14.61 -1.86 0.42
N TRP A 235 15.05 -0.66 -0.01
CA TRP A 235 15.54 -0.52 -1.36
C TRP A 235 16.95 -1.11 -1.51
N PRO A 236 17.22 -1.85 -2.61
CA PRO A 236 18.54 -2.46 -2.82
C PRO A 236 19.63 -1.40 -2.99
N ARG A 237 20.85 -1.75 -2.56
CA ARG A 237 22.04 -0.87 -2.62
C ARG A 237 23.09 -1.43 -3.56
N PRO A 238 23.77 -0.56 -4.33
CA PRO A 238 24.92 -0.98 -5.11
C PRO A 238 26.11 -1.40 -4.20
N PRO A 239 27.06 -2.25 -4.69
CA PRO A 239 27.07 -2.81 -6.03
C PRO A 239 26.00 -3.90 -6.21
N PHE A 240 25.31 -3.86 -7.35
CA PHE A 240 24.28 -4.86 -7.64
C PHE A 240 24.88 -6.16 -8.16
N SER A 241 24.34 -7.28 -7.71
CA SER A 241 24.75 -8.63 -8.11
C SER A 241 23.58 -9.60 -7.92
N LEU A 242 23.73 -10.84 -8.35
CA LEU A 242 22.74 -11.89 -8.10
C LEU A 242 22.48 -12.17 -6.61
N ASN A 243 23.35 -11.68 -5.72
CA ASN A 243 23.18 -11.77 -4.26
C ASN A 243 22.56 -10.49 -3.65
N THR A 244 22.18 -9.51 -4.47
CA THR A 244 21.59 -8.27 -3.98
C THR A 244 20.30 -8.56 -3.22
N GLN A 245 20.21 -7.98 -2.03
CA GLN A 245 19.00 -8.01 -1.20
C GLN A 245 18.18 -6.73 -1.40
N GLY A 246 16.88 -6.90 -1.49
CA GLY A 246 15.91 -5.79 -1.49
C GLY A 246 14.51 -6.32 -1.19
N PHE A 247 13.66 -5.46 -0.64
CA PHE A 247 12.26 -5.81 -0.35
C PHE A 247 12.08 -7.07 0.51
N GLY A 248 13.02 -7.31 1.44
CA GLY A 248 13.02 -8.45 2.36
C GLY A 248 13.71 -9.72 1.86
N PHE A 249 14.04 -9.84 0.56
CA PHE A 249 14.56 -11.05 -0.04
C PHE A 249 15.77 -10.80 -0.94
N ARG A 250 16.49 -11.88 -1.29
CA ARG A 250 17.49 -11.89 -2.36
C ARG A 250 16.90 -12.39 -3.67
N ILE A 251 17.57 -12.09 -4.77
CA ILE A 251 17.23 -12.69 -6.07
C ILE A 251 17.26 -14.23 -5.93
N GLY A 252 16.17 -14.88 -6.37
CA GLY A 252 16.05 -16.35 -6.28
C GLY A 252 15.52 -16.90 -4.93
N GLU A 253 15.34 -16.04 -3.92
CA GLU A 253 14.77 -16.40 -2.61
C GLU A 253 13.34 -15.86 -2.39
N PHE A 254 12.78 -15.17 -3.40
CA PHE A 254 11.41 -14.67 -3.30
C PHE A 254 10.41 -15.83 -3.22
N PRO A 255 9.54 -15.86 -2.19
CA PRO A 255 8.45 -16.82 -2.15
C PRO A 255 7.51 -16.61 -3.34
N HIS A 256 6.86 -17.68 -3.79
CA HIS A 256 5.87 -17.58 -4.85
C HIS A 256 4.52 -17.09 -4.30
N VAL A 257 3.85 -16.25 -5.07
CA VAL A 257 2.49 -15.80 -4.77
C VAL A 257 1.50 -16.88 -5.19
N GLN A 258 0.73 -17.40 -4.23
CA GLN A 258 -0.27 -18.46 -4.46
C GLN A 258 -1.60 -17.90 -4.99
N ALA A 259 -1.92 -16.67 -4.63
CA ALA A 259 -3.16 -16.01 -5.01
C ALA A 259 -3.16 -15.57 -6.49
N PRO A 260 -4.34 -15.45 -7.12
CA PRO A 260 -4.46 -14.80 -8.42
C PRO A 260 -3.95 -13.36 -8.39
N VAL A 261 -3.23 -12.96 -9.45
CA VAL A 261 -2.58 -11.64 -9.58
C VAL A 261 -3.09 -10.91 -10.82
N LEU A 262 -3.49 -9.65 -10.64
CA LEU A 262 -3.64 -8.65 -11.70
C LEU A 262 -2.52 -7.62 -11.58
N LEU A 263 -1.70 -7.49 -12.63
CA LEU A 263 -0.68 -6.47 -12.72
C LEU A 263 -1.06 -5.49 -13.84
N ILE A 264 -1.31 -4.22 -13.47
CA ILE A 264 -1.59 -3.14 -14.42
C ILE A 264 -0.38 -2.22 -14.47
N TYR A 265 0.25 -2.11 -15.63
CA TYR A 265 1.48 -1.36 -15.83
C TYR A 265 1.27 -0.24 -16.85
N GLY A 266 1.72 0.97 -16.55
CA GLY A 266 1.77 2.07 -17.50
C GLY A 266 3.08 2.02 -18.27
N GLU A 267 3.01 2.00 -19.63
CA GLU A 267 4.19 1.84 -20.49
C GLU A 267 5.22 2.95 -20.28
N GLU A 268 4.77 4.17 -19.97
CA GLU A 268 5.63 5.32 -19.70
C GLU A 268 6.03 5.45 -18.23
N SER A 269 6.04 4.35 -17.49
CA SER A 269 6.47 4.35 -16.09
C SER A 269 7.94 4.80 -15.97
N GLY A 270 8.18 5.94 -15.33
CA GLY A 270 9.53 6.48 -15.15
C GLY A 270 10.44 5.60 -14.28
N PRO A 271 10.01 5.16 -13.08
CA PRO A 271 10.85 4.42 -12.14
C PRO A 271 11.07 2.94 -12.50
N PHE A 272 10.18 2.32 -13.27
CA PHE A 272 10.28 0.91 -13.64
C PHE A 272 10.27 0.77 -15.16
N LYS A 273 11.31 0.16 -15.70
CA LYS A 273 11.43 -0.10 -17.13
C LYS A 273 10.63 -1.34 -17.52
N PRO A 274 10.11 -1.42 -18.78
CA PRO A 274 9.27 -2.56 -19.21
C PRO A 274 9.90 -3.93 -19.00
N GLN A 275 11.24 -4.02 -19.10
CA GLN A 275 11.98 -5.26 -18.88
C GLN A 275 11.79 -5.85 -17.48
N THR A 276 11.44 -5.02 -16.49
CA THR A 276 11.14 -5.50 -15.14
C THR A 276 9.92 -6.42 -15.06
N LEU A 277 9.04 -6.38 -16.09
CA LEU A 277 7.89 -7.29 -16.22
C LEU A 277 8.27 -8.69 -16.69
N ASN A 278 9.43 -8.84 -17.34
CA ASN A 278 9.84 -10.12 -17.92
C ASN A 278 9.87 -11.19 -16.82
N ASP A 279 9.44 -12.39 -17.18
CA ASP A 279 9.46 -13.55 -16.28
C ASP A 279 8.66 -13.42 -14.97
N THR A 280 7.78 -12.42 -14.81
CA THR A 280 6.95 -12.26 -13.58
C THR A 280 6.21 -13.55 -13.25
N TRP A 281 5.80 -14.32 -14.25
CA TRP A 281 5.11 -15.61 -14.10
C TRP A 281 5.90 -16.65 -13.27
N ARG A 282 7.24 -16.52 -13.18
CA ARG A 282 8.09 -17.43 -12.41
C ARG A 282 7.88 -17.34 -10.89
N TRP A 283 7.28 -16.25 -10.42
CA TRP A 283 7.05 -16.00 -9.00
C TRP A 283 5.55 -16.01 -8.62
N VAL A 284 4.70 -16.49 -9.55
CA VAL A 284 3.25 -16.58 -9.32
C VAL A 284 2.78 -17.98 -9.66
N ASP A 285 2.35 -18.73 -8.65
CA ASP A 285 1.77 -20.08 -8.83
C ASP A 285 0.27 -19.99 -9.18
N GLY A 286 -0.38 -18.87 -8.78
CA GLY A 286 -1.75 -18.58 -9.16
C GLY A 286 -1.86 -18.06 -10.62
N THR A 287 -3.07 -17.69 -11.01
CA THR A 287 -3.30 -17.05 -12.31
C THR A 287 -2.66 -15.66 -12.34
N LEU A 288 -1.84 -15.37 -13.36
CA LEU A 288 -1.26 -14.05 -13.59
C LEU A 288 -1.91 -13.40 -14.82
N THR A 289 -2.51 -12.22 -14.61
CA THR A 289 -2.97 -11.33 -15.67
C THR A 289 -2.06 -10.11 -15.69
N VAL A 290 -1.46 -9.79 -16.85
CA VAL A 290 -0.66 -8.57 -17.03
C VAL A 290 -1.33 -7.69 -18.08
N GLU A 291 -1.61 -6.45 -17.71
CA GLU A 291 -2.17 -5.44 -18.59
C GLU A 291 -1.21 -4.26 -18.72
N VAL A 292 -0.76 -3.98 -19.93
CA VAL A 292 0.07 -2.81 -20.25
C VAL A 292 -0.81 -1.73 -20.85
N LEU A 293 -0.70 -0.52 -20.30
CA LEU A 293 -1.45 0.65 -20.76
C LEU A 293 -0.52 1.58 -21.54
N PRO A 294 -0.69 1.68 -22.89
CA PRO A 294 0.08 2.61 -23.71
C PRO A 294 -0.14 4.06 -23.29
N GLU A 295 0.90 4.89 -23.41
CA GLU A 295 0.86 6.34 -23.13
C GLU A 295 0.46 6.70 -21.68
N VAL A 296 0.54 5.74 -20.75
CA VAL A 296 0.20 5.92 -19.32
C VAL A 296 1.47 5.83 -18.48
N GLY A 297 1.63 6.78 -17.56
CA GLY A 297 2.76 6.84 -16.65
C GLY A 297 2.62 5.93 -15.43
N HIS A 298 3.35 6.29 -14.38
CA HIS A 298 3.55 5.46 -13.17
C HIS A 298 2.30 5.32 -12.27
N GLY A 299 1.32 6.22 -12.36
CA GLY A 299 0.12 6.21 -11.52
C GLY A 299 -1.17 5.92 -12.29
N PRO A 300 -1.35 4.75 -12.94
CA PRO A 300 -2.49 4.49 -13.82
C PRO A 300 -3.85 4.71 -13.14
N HIS A 301 -3.99 4.35 -11.86
CA HIS A 301 -5.24 4.44 -11.10
C HIS A 301 -5.78 5.86 -10.91
N THR A 302 -4.90 6.87 -10.98
CA THR A 302 -5.25 8.29 -10.89
C THR A 302 -5.19 9.00 -12.24
N GLN A 303 -4.34 8.55 -13.17
CA GLN A 303 -4.17 9.18 -14.49
C GLN A 303 -5.30 8.82 -15.44
N VAL A 304 -5.72 7.55 -15.43
CA VAL A 304 -6.77 7.02 -16.33
C VAL A 304 -7.75 6.13 -15.54
N PRO A 305 -8.40 6.68 -14.48
CA PRO A 305 -9.27 5.90 -13.61
C PRO A 305 -10.45 5.26 -14.34
N GLU A 306 -10.92 5.89 -15.44
CA GLU A 306 -11.97 5.39 -16.32
C GLU A 306 -11.58 4.12 -17.09
N ILE A 307 -10.28 3.85 -17.20
CA ILE A 307 -9.73 2.62 -17.79
C ILE A 307 -9.43 1.60 -16.71
N VAL A 308 -8.70 2.01 -15.66
CA VAL A 308 -8.18 1.11 -14.63
C VAL A 308 -9.29 0.54 -13.75
N THR A 309 -10.23 1.38 -13.31
CA THR A 309 -11.29 0.93 -12.39
C THR A 309 -12.17 -0.17 -13.00
N PRO A 310 -12.72 -0.01 -14.23
CA PRO A 310 -13.50 -1.08 -14.86
C PRO A 310 -12.69 -2.37 -15.13
N ARG A 311 -11.37 -2.27 -15.34
CA ARG A 311 -10.52 -3.44 -15.53
C ARG A 311 -10.36 -4.24 -14.23
N ILE A 312 -10.11 -3.55 -13.12
CA ILE A 312 -10.07 -4.18 -11.80
C ILE A 312 -11.43 -4.84 -11.49
N MET A 313 -12.55 -4.13 -11.64
CA MET A 313 -13.89 -4.66 -11.38
C MET A 313 -14.18 -5.91 -12.21
N ARG A 314 -13.91 -5.88 -13.52
CA ARG A 314 -14.12 -7.02 -14.41
C ARG A 314 -13.25 -8.21 -14.02
N TRP A 315 -11.98 -7.97 -13.68
CA TRP A 315 -11.09 -9.05 -13.27
C TRP A 315 -11.53 -9.68 -11.95
N LEU A 316 -11.99 -8.88 -10.99
CA LEU A 316 -12.53 -9.37 -9.72
C LEU A 316 -13.79 -10.21 -9.93
N ALA A 317 -14.68 -9.83 -10.84
CA ALA A 317 -15.90 -10.57 -11.15
C ALA A 317 -15.62 -11.91 -11.86
N ASN A 318 -14.67 -11.95 -12.81
CA ASN A 318 -14.39 -13.13 -13.63
C ASN A 318 -13.76 -14.30 -12.83
N ILE A 319 -12.87 -14.02 -11.89
CA ILE A 319 -12.22 -15.08 -11.07
C ILE A 319 -13.20 -15.69 -10.06
N GLY A 320 -14.34 -15.05 -9.77
CA GLY A 320 -15.41 -15.63 -8.97
C GLY A 320 -16.19 -16.75 -9.70
N ALA A 321 -16.20 -16.71 -11.02
CA ALA A 321 -16.91 -17.68 -11.85
C ALA A 321 -16.15 -19.01 -12.09
N ASP A 322 -14.82 -18.99 -11.90
CA ASP A 322 -13.97 -20.18 -12.11
C ASP A 322 -13.78 -21.01 -10.83
N ALA A 323 -14.39 -20.60 -9.71
CA ALA A 323 -14.23 -21.23 -8.39
C ALA A 323 -15.50 -22.04 -7.94
N GLU A 324 -16.54 -22.12 -8.77
CA GLU A 324 -17.71 -22.99 -8.62
C GLU A 324 -17.61 -24.20 -9.59
#